data_d3f0a793962ed2bde200e34cee22efd7
#
_entry.id   d3f0a793962ed2bde200e34cee22efd7
#
_cell.length_a   1.000
_cell.length_b   1.000
_cell.length_c   1.000
_cell.angle_alpha   90.00
_cell.angle_beta   90.00
_cell.angle_gamma   90.00
#
_symmetry.space_group_name_H-M   'P 1'
#
loop_
_entity.id
_entity.type
_entity.pdbx_description
1 polymer ?
#
loop_
_entity_poly.entity_id
_entity_poly.type
_entity_poly.pdbx_seq_one_letter_code
_entity_poly.pdbx_strand_id
1 'polypeptide(L)'
;MGHKPVGVNSSFAIASAANRRGVDKTSQKTDSLRVLAKGAGCHVAIGTLPTAAATNYYIAAGYPEIISIGTVKSNRVVGVTTTGTSTVIDFAEGTGSPFEAGDAVTLSVTGQSYLDFTHKIVSSVNTSGGEDGFFSTRIVVDHDYGVGYAHTNVIGQAELRGSFMVAAYGDGTGTLHYQQVQSSGGAS
;
A
#
# COMPACT_ATOMS: atom_id res chain seq x y z
N MET A 1 -14.08 -15.12 -17.14
CA MET A 1 -12.91 -14.24 -17.10
C MET A 1 -11.85 -14.88 -16.21
N GLY A 2 -10.62 -15.01 -16.68
CA GLY A 2 -9.50 -15.51 -15.88
C GLY A 2 -8.86 -14.38 -15.08
N HIS A 3 -8.36 -14.69 -13.89
CA HIS A 3 -7.60 -13.74 -13.09
C HIS A 3 -6.16 -14.22 -12.96
N LYS A 4 -5.21 -13.36 -13.31
CA LYS A 4 -3.79 -13.65 -13.15
C LYS A 4 -3.35 -13.21 -11.76
N PRO A 5 -2.83 -14.13 -10.91
CA PRO A 5 -2.28 -13.75 -9.62
C PRO A 5 -1.03 -12.88 -9.78
N VAL A 6 -0.91 -11.87 -8.94
CA VAL A 6 0.22 -10.94 -8.89
C VAL A 6 0.77 -10.93 -7.46
N GLY A 7 2.07 -11.19 -7.33
CA GLY A 7 2.72 -11.28 -6.02
C GLY A 7 2.39 -12.57 -5.27
N VAL A 8 2.66 -12.56 -3.97
CA VAL A 8 2.51 -13.70 -3.07
C VAL A 8 1.12 -13.69 -2.43
N ASN A 9 0.55 -14.86 -2.20
CA ASN A 9 -0.66 -14.98 -1.38
C ASN A 9 -0.32 -14.71 0.09
N SER A 10 -1.13 -13.91 0.74
CA SER A 10 -1.06 -13.61 2.16
C SER A 10 -2.26 -14.17 2.91
N SER A 11 -2.09 -14.45 4.19
CA SER A 11 -3.20 -14.91 5.03
C SER A 11 -3.00 -14.56 6.50
N PHE A 12 -4.10 -14.36 7.21
CA PHE A 12 -4.10 -14.17 8.65
C PHE A 12 -5.38 -14.72 9.29
N ALA A 13 -5.32 -14.98 10.60
CA ALA A 13 -6.47 -15.50 11.34
C ALA A 13 -7.59 -14.47 11.43
N ILE A 14 -8.83 -14.90 11.15
CA ILE A 14 -10.04 -14.13 11.41
C ILE A 14 -10.21 -14.04 12.93
N ALA A 15 -10.53 -12.86 13.43
CA ALA A 15 -10.70 -12.64 14.85
C ALA A 15 -12.13 -12.28 15.21
N SER A 16 -12.58 -12.79 16.36
CA SER A 16 -13.86 -12.49 16.95
C SER A 16 -13.93 -11.14 17.68
N ALA A 17 -12.78 -10.52 17.96
CA ALA A 17 -12.79 -9.18 18.54
C ALA A 17 -13.03 -8.14 17.45
N ALA A 18 -14.03 -7.31 17.64
CA ALA A 18 -14.21 -6.10 16.86
C ALA A 18 -12.90 -5.30 16.84
N ASN A 19 -12.57 -4.69 15.73
CA ASN A 19 -11.38 -3.83 15.54
C ASN A 19 -10.06 -4.56 15.25
N ARG A 20 -10.03 -5.78 14.76
CA ARG A 20 -8.78 -6.32 14.28
C ARG A 20 -8.37 -5.72 12.95
N ARG A 21 -7.17 -5.18 12.95
CA ARG A 21 -6.46 -4.76 11.75
C ARG A 21 -5.79 -5.97 11.13
N GLY A 22 -5.86 -6.08 9.82
CA GLY A 22 -5.00 -7.00 9.11
C GLY A 22 -3.54 -6.67 9.41
N VAL A 23 -2.75 -7.70 9.66
CA VAL A 23 -1.34 -7.54 10.05
C VAL A 23 -0.47 -7.29 8.83
N ASP A 24 -0.99 -7.62 7.64
CA ASP A 24 -0.19 -7.59 6.42
C ASP A 24 -0.33 -6.26 5.70
N LYS A 25 0.79 -5.56 5.63
CA LYS A 25 0.98 -4.34 4.86
C LYS A 25 1.44 -4.73 3.47
N THR A 26 0.69 -4.34 2.46
CA THR A 26 0.96 -4.77 1.09
C THR A 26 1.08 -3.58 0.16
N SER A 27 2.17 -3.55 -0.62
CA SER A 27 2.32 -2.61 -1.74
C SER A 27 1.30 -2.91 -2.82
N GLN A 28 0.56 -1.90 -3.27
CA GLN A 28 -0.47 -2.05 -4.29
C GLN A 28 0.17 -2.23 -5.68
N LYS A 29 -0.09 -3.37 -6.30
CA LYS A 29 0.40 -3.71 -7.65
C LYS A 29 -0.72 -3.83 -8.68
N THR A 30 -1.95 -3.97 -8.22
CA THR A 30 -3.15 -4.13 -9.05
C THR A 30 -4.32 -3.37 -8.45
N ASP A 31 -5.38 -3.22 -9.19
CA ASP A 31 -6.64 -2.60 -8.78
C ASP A 31 -7.61 -3.58 -8.10
N SER A 32 -7.25 -4.86 -8.05
CA SER A 32 -8.15 -5.93 -7.59
C SER A 32 -7.47 -6.90 -6.64
N LEU A 33 -8.23 -7.33 -5.65
CA LEU A 33 -7.81 -8.29 -4.63
C LEU A 33 -8.76 -9.49 -4.65
N ARG A 34 -8.22 -10.69 -4.86
CA ARG A 34 -8.94 -11.92 -4.64
C ARG A 34 -8.87 -12.28 -3.17
N VAL A 35 -10.00 -12.52 -2.55
CA VAL A 35 -10.12 -12.88 -1.14
C VAL A 35 -10.85 -14.20 -0.99
N LEU A 36 -10.51 -14.97 0.06
CA LEU A 36 -11.14 -16.24 0.40
C LEU A 36 -11.11 -16.43 1.92
N ALA A 37 -12.28 -16.53 2.53
CA ALA A 37 -12.40 -16.94 3.92
C ALA A 37 -12.43 -18.48 4.00
N LYS A 38 -11.58 -19.09 4.85
CA LYS A 38 -11.53 -20.53 5.10
C LYS A 38 -11.84 -20.81 6.56
N GLY A 39 -12.73 -21.75 6.81
CA GLY A 39 -13.19 -22.14 8.15
C GLY A 39 -14.46 -21.40 8.55
N ALA A 40 -14.42 -20.09 8.67
CA ALA A 40 -15.57 -19.25 8.95
C ALA A 40 -15.67 -18.09 7.97
N GLY A 41 -16.87 -17.56 7.74
CA GLY A 41 -17.08 -16.31 7.03
C GLY A 41 -16.61 -15.10 7.84
N CYS A 42 -16.38 -14.00 7.19
CA CYS A 42 -15.94 -12.78 7.87
C CYS A 42 -16.33 -11.50 7.14
N HIS A 43 -16.35 -10.41 7.87
CA HIS A 43 -16.45 -9.07 7.32
C HIS A 43 -15.05 -8.52 7.04
N VAL A 44 -14.85 -7.89 5.89
CA VAL A 44 -13.54 -7.42 5.42
C VAL A 44 -13.56 -5.90 5.23
N ALA A 45 -12.52 -5.25 5.70
CA ALA A 45 -12.22 -3.85 5.42
C ALA A 45 -10.82 -3.73 4.81
N ILE A 46 -10.68 -2.87 3.80
CA ILE A 46 -9.41 -2.64 3.09
C ILE A 46 -9.15 -1.12 3.06
N GLY A 47 -7.93 -0.72 3.30
CA GLY A 47 -7.56 0.69 3.30
C GLY A 47 -6.22 0.97 3.96
N THR A 48 -5.96 2.23 4.24
CA THR A 48 -4.72 2.70 4.89
C THR A 48 -4.59 2.17 6.33
N LEU A 49 -5.65 2.32 7.13
CA LEU A 49 -5.72 1.83 8.52
C LEU A 49 -7.11 1.22 8.76
N PRO A 50 -7.45 0.11 8.10
CA PRO A 50 -8.79 -0.42 8.16
C PRO A 50 -9.09 -1.04 9.52
N THR A 51 -10.35 -0.92 9.92
CA THR A 51 -10.93 -1.60 11.08
C THR A 51 -12.16 -2.35 10.60
N ALA A 52 -12.11 -3.68 10.63
CA ALA A 52 -13.25 -4.49 10.21
C ALA A 52 -14.31 -4.57 11.31
N ALA A 53 -15.57 -4.48 10.91
CA ALA A 53 -16.75 -4.56 11.76
C ALA A 53 -17.88 -5.30 11.04
N ALA A 54 -18.94 -5.67 11.75
CA ALA A 54 -20.11 -6.37 11.19
C ALA A 54 -20.86 -5.60 10.09
N THR A 55 -20.58 -4.32 9.94
CA THR A 55 -21.15 -3.46 8.88
C THR A 55 -20.35 -3.45 7.59
N ASN A 56 -19.14 -4.04 7.58
CA ASN A 56 -18.29 -4.12 6.39
C ASN A 56 -18.74 -5.27 5.47
N TYR A 57 -18.09 -5.34 4.30
CA TYR A 57 -18.41 -6.32 3.27
C TYR A 57 -18.21 -7.75 3.80
N TYR A 58 -19.21 -8.61 3.68
CA TYR A 58 -19.18 -9.99 4.17
C TYR A 58 -18.66 -10.96 3.10
N ILE A 59 -17.71 -11.80 3.47
CA ILE A 59 -17.17 -12.90 2.67
C ILE A 59 -17.64 -14.22 3.27
N ALA A 60 -18.40 -15.00 2.50
CA ALA A 60 -18.84 -16.31 2.93
C ALA A 60 -17.67 -17.31 2.93
N ALA A 61 -17.69 -18.25 3.89
CA ALA A 61 -16.65 -19.26 3.98
C ALA A 61 -16.62 -20.18 2.75
N GLY A 62 -15.45 -20.40 2.19
CA GLY A 62 -15.23 -21.29 1.04
C GLY A 62 -15.48 -20.66 -0.33
N TYR A 63 -15.98 -19.43 -0.40
CA TYR A 63 -16.27 -18.75 -1.67
C TYR A 63 -15.24 -17.66 -1.93
N PRO A 64 -14.45 -17.77 -3.02
CA PRO A 64 -13.53 -16.71 -3.39
C PRO A 64 -14.27 -15.54 -4.04
N GLU A 65 -13.88 -14.33 -3.65
CA GLU A 65 -14.43 -13.10 -4.22
C GLU A 65 -13.33 -12.18 -4.75
N ILE A 66 -13.68 -11.32 -5.69
CA ILE A 66 -12.81 -10.28 -6.22
C ILE A 66 -13.34 -8.92 -5.76
N ILE A 67 -12.50 -8.19 -5.06
CA ILE A 67 -12.82 -6.86 -4.54
C ILE A 67 -11.93 -5.83 -5.25
N SER A 68 -12.50 -4.74 -5.74
CA SER A 68 -11.74 -3.61 -6.23
C SER A 68 -11.11 -2.86 -5.05
N ILE A 69 -9.83 -2.52 -5.18
CA ILE A 69 -9.06 -1.76 -4.17
C ILE A 69 -8.62 -0.38 -4.67
N GLY A 70 -9.23 0.05 -5.77
CA GLY A 70 -8.95 1.34 -6.39
C GLY A 70 -7.74 1.34 -7.32
N THR A 71 -7.55 2.47 -7.97
CA THR A 71 -6.47 2.66 -8.96
C THR A 71 -5.10 2.51 -8.32
N VAL A 72 -4.19 1.82 -9.00
CA VAL A 72 -2.79 1.71 -8.59
C VAL A 72 -2.13 3.08 -8.66
N LYS A 73 -1.65 3.58 -7.53
CA LYS A 73 -0.84 4.79 -7.45
C LYS A 73 0.63 4.39 -7.40
N SER A 74 1.45 4.89 -8.32
CA SER A 74 2.90 4.71 -8.29
C SER A 74 3.62 5.89 -8.93
N ASN A 75 4.83 6.19 -8.48
CA ASN A 75 5.67 7.20 -9.11
C ASN A 75 7.15 6.84 -8.94
N ARG A 76 7.97 7.31 -9.90
CA ARG A 76 9.42 7.19 -9.84
C ARG A 76 9.97 8.24 -8.88
N VAL A 77 10.80 7.80 -7.97
CA VAL A 77 11.48 8.68 -7.02
C VAL A 77 12.84 9.06 -7.58
N VAL A 78 13.21 10.32 -7.44
CA VAL A 78 14.52 10.83 -7.86
C VAL A 78 15.40 11.19 -6.68
N GLY A 79 14.80 11.57 -5.55
CA GLY A 79 15.55 11.90 -4.33
C GLY A 79 14.81 11.49 -3.06
N VAL A 80 15.59 11.16 -2.05
CA VAL A 80 15.12 10.87 -0.69
C VAL A 80 15.97 11.66 0.29
N THR A 81 15.32 12.41 1.16
CA THR A 81 15.97 13.18 2.24
C THR A 81 15.28 12.83 3.55
N THR A 82 16.04 12.59 4.61
CA THR A 82 15.45 12.34 5.92
C THR A 82 15.91 13.39 6.93
N THR A 83 15.00 13.81 7.77
CA THR A 83 15.28 14.77 8.85
C THR A 83 15.49 14.10 10.20
N GLY A 84 15.40 12.77 10.28
CA GLY A 84 15.38 11.98 11.51
C GLY A 84 13.97 11.75 12.08
N THR A 85 13.00 12.59 11.74
CA THR A 85 11.59 12.45 12.19
C THR A 85 10.61 12.28 11.04
N SER A 86 11.00 12.64 9.82
CA SER A 86 10.20 12.49 8.61
C SER A 86 11.09 12.25 7.40
N THR A 87 10.47 11.75 6.34
CA THR A 87 11.14 11.48 5.07
C THR A 87 10.51 12.31 3.97
N VAL A 88 11.33 13.09 3.29
CA VAL A 88 10.97 13.84 2.09
C VAL A 88 11.31 13.00 0.87
N ILE A 89 10.37 12.84 -0.04
CA ILE A 89 10.52 12.11 -1.30
C ILE A 89 10.27 13.06 -2.45
N ASP A 90 11.24 13.16 -3.34
CA ASP A 90 11.19 14.01 -4.52
C ASP A 90 10.89 13.19 -5.78
N PHE A 91 9.98 13.70 -6.60
CA PHE A 91 9.63 13.16 -7.91
C PHE A 91 10.30 13.96 -9.02
N ALA A 92 10.41 13.34 -10.20
CA ALA A 92 10.96 14.02 -11.36
C ALA A 92 10.12 15.25 -11.73
N GLU A 93 10.81 16.29 -12.19
CA GLU A 93 10.18 17.55 -12.62
C GLU A 93 9.07 17.26 -13.66
N GLY A 94 7.95 17.93 -13.52
CA GLY A 94 6.78 17.81 -14.40
C GLY A 94 5.91 16.56 -14.19
N THR A 95 6.26 15.65 -13.29
CA THR A 95 5.47 14.41 -13.12
C THR A 95 4.27 14.54 -12.18
N GLY A 96 4.25 15.50 -11.29
CA GLY A 96 3.19 15.61 -10.28
C GLY A 96 3.16 14.42 -9.30
N SER A 97 2.39 14.55 -8.23
CA SER A 97 2.18 13.47 -7.26
C SER A 97 0.84 12.77 -7.50
N PRO A 98 0.82 11.44 -7.66
CA PRO A 98 -0.43 10.68 -7.64
C PRO A 98 -0.94 10.44 -6.21
N PHE A 99 -0.16 10.80 -5.19
CA PHE A 99 -0.48 10.59 -3.78
C PHE A 99 -1.06 11.85 -3.15
N GLU A 100 -1.88 11.64 -2.13
CA GLU A 100 -2.51 12.67 -1.31
C GLU A 100 -2.13 12.48 0.17
N ALA A 101 -2.29 13.52 0.98
CA ALA A 101 -2.13 13.39 2.44
C ALA A 101 -3.13 12.36 2.99
N GLY A 102 -2.64 11.44 3.82
CA GLY A 102 -3.41 10.31 4.33
C GLY A 102 -3.26 9.01 3.53
N ASP A 103 -2.72 9.04 2.31
CA ASP A 103 -2.37 7.81 1.59
C ASP A 103 -1.28 7.04 2.33
N ALA A 104 -1.34 5.71 2.28
CA ALA A 104 -0.21 4.88 2.70
C ALA A 104 0.65 4.52 1.50
N VAL A 105 1.97 4.55 1.68
CA VAL A 105 2.95 4.29 0.64
C VAL A 105 4.04 3.33 1.09
N THR A 106 4.63 2.65 0.12
CA THR A 106 5.80 1.78 0.27
C THR A 106 6.88 2.25 -0.69
N LEU A 107 8.08 2.48 -0.18
CA LEU A 107 9.27 2.80 -0.97
C LEU A 107 10.15 1.57 -1.11
N SER A 108 10.64 1.32 -2.30
CA SER A 108 11.67 0.32 -2.57
C SER A 108 12.78 0.93 -3.42
N VAL A 109 14.03 0.78 -2.98
CA VAL A 109 15.22 1.34 -3.62
C VAL A 109 16.20 0.22 -3.93
N THR A 110 16.38 -0.07 -5.21
CA THR A 110 17.32 -1.09 -5.66
C THR A 110 18.76 -0.70 -5.31
N GLY A 111 19.45 -1.57 -4.61
CA GLY A 111 20.84 -1.35 -4.19
C GLY A 111 21.01 -0.47 -2.94
N GLN A 112 19.95 0.12 -2.41
CA GLN A 112 19.97 0.96 -1.21
C GLN A 112 18.80 0.61 -0.26
N SER A 113 18.71 -0.66 0.11
CA SER A 113 17.60 -1.20 0.91
C SER A 113 17.46 -0.55 2.30
N TYR A 114 18.48 0.17 2.77
CA TYR A 114 18.39 0.94 4.01
C TYR A 114 17.42 2.14 3.90
N LEU A 115 17.05 2.54 2.68
CA LEU A 115 16.02 3.54 2.41
C LEU A 115 14.62 2.94 2.23
N ASP A 116 14.49 1.62 2.19
CA ASP A 116 13.20 0.97 2.01
C ASP A 116 12.30 1.18 3.23
N PHE A 117 11.03 1.41 2.98
CA PHE A 117 10.01 1.35 4.02
C PHE A 117 8.70 0.76 3.48
N THR A 118 7.92 0.22 4.38
CA THR A 118 6.62 -0.37 4.03
C THR A 118 5.50 0.32 4.78
N HIS A 119 4.47 0.73 4.05
CA HIS A 119 3.21 1.24 4.57
C HIS A 119 3.39 2.39 5.58
N LYS A 120 3.88 3.50 5.08
CA LYS A 120 3.99 4.76 5.83
C LYS A 120 3.01 5.79 5.29
N ILE A 121 2.55 6.68 6.14
CA ILE A 121 1.52 7.65 5.80
C ILE A 121 2.14 8.89 5.17
N VAL A 122 1.57 9.35 4.07
CA VAL A 122 1.88 10.66 3.50
C VAL A 122 1.28 11.74 4.39
N SER A 123 2.12 12.55 5.01
CA SER A 123 1.69 13.63 5.89
C SER A 123 1.35 14.90 5.12
N SER A 124 2.04 15.17 4.03
CA SER A 124 1.77 16.33 3.15
C SER A 124 2.28 16.11 1.74
N VAL A 125 1.71 16.86 0.81
CA VAL A 125 2.15 16.96 -0.58
C VAL A 125 2.51 18.42 -0.86
N ASN A 126 3.71 18.66 -1.35
CA ASN A 126 4.18 19.97 -1.72
C ASN A 126 4.48 20.01 -3.22
N THR A 127 3.87 20.95 -3.92
CA THR A 127 4.04 21.15 -5.36
C THR A 127 5.05 22.25 -5.72
N SER A 128 5.59 22.93 -4.72
CA SER A 128 6.65 23.94 -4.92
C SER A 128 8.01 23.27 -4.91
N GLY A 129 8.59 23.05 -6.06
CA GLY A 129 9.96 22.58 -6.37
C GLY A 129 10.82 21.92 -5.27
N GLY A 130 11.78 21.12 -5.65
CA GLY A 130 12.78 20.57 -4.75
C GLY A 130 13.79 21.61 -4.26
N GLU A 131 14.60 21.26 -3.26
CA GLU A 131 15.64 22.18 -2.72
C GLU A 131 16.65 22.59 -3.78
N ASP A 132 16.91 21.71 -4.75
CA ASP A 132 17.89 21.94 -5.80
C ASP A 132 17.28 22.48 -7.12
N GLY A 133 15.98 22.80 -7.14
CA GLY A 133 15.29 23.33 -8.32
C GLY A 133 15.02 22.30 -9.43
N PHE A 134 15.40 21.04 -9.24
CA PHE A 134 15.21 19.97 -10.22
C PHE A 134 13.89 19.23 -10.08
N PHE A 135 13.21 19.37 -8.96
CA PHE A 135 12.03 18.59 -8.62
C PHE A 135 10.81 19.50 -8.46
N SER A 136 9.78 19.25 -9.24
CA SER A 136 8.56 20.06 -9.21
C SER A 136 7.55 19.60 -8.16
N THR A 137 7.73 18.40 -7.60
CA THR A 137 6.79 17.83 -6.64
C THR A 137 7.52 17.00 -5.61
N ARG A 138 7.13 17.16 -4.36
CA ARG A 138 7.61 16.34 -3.25
C ARG A 138 6.46 15.96 -2.34
N ILE A 139 6.64 14.87 -1.65
CA ILE A 139 5.78 14.45 -0.53
C ILE A 139 6.60 14.31 0.73
N VAL A 140 5.95 14.49 1.87
CA VAL A 140 6.51 14.18 3.19
C VAL A 140 5.81 12.95 3.72
N VAL A 141 6.58 11.97 4.16
CA VAL A 141 6.09 10.71 4.71
C VAL A 141 6.44 10.64 6.19
N ASP A 142 5.49 10.19 7.00
CA ASP A 142 5.67 9.92 8.42
C ASP A 142 6.52 8.66 8.61
N HIS A 143 7.82 8.82 8.41
CA HIS A 143 8.83 7.78 8.58
C HIS A 143 10.13 8.35 9.11
N ASP A 144 10.54 7.81 10.25
CA ASP A 144 11.79 8.09 10.92
C ASP A 144 12.75 6.92 10.70
N TYR A 145 13.93 7.21 10.12
CA TYR A 145 15.03 6.24 9.99
C TYR A 145 15.95 6.25 11.23
N GLY A 146 15.67 7.11 12.23
CA GLY A 146 16.53 7.29 13.40
C GLY A 146 17.82 8.07 13.13
N VAL A 147 18.11 8.37 11.87
CA VAL A 147 19.27 9.16 11.43
C VAL A 147 18.86 10.07 10.29
N GLY A 148 19.43 11.28 10.26
CA GLY A 148 19.27 12.19 9.14
C GLY A 148 20.18 11.75 7.98
N TYR A 149 19.58 11.52 6.81
CA TYR A 149 20.33 11.40 5.56
C TYR A 149 20.20 12.70 4.79
N ALA A 150 21.32 13.24 4.34
CA ALA A 150 21.31 14.28 3.33
C ALA A 150 20.60 13.76 2.06
N HIS A 151 20.23 14.69 1.18
CA HIS A 151 19.60 14.32 -0.09
C HIS A 151 20.37 13.20 -0.80
N THR A 152 19.70 12.07 -1.02
CA THR A 152 20.25 10.89 -1.69
C THR A 152 19.58 10.75 -3.04
N ASN A 153 20.36 10.82 -4.12
CA ASN A 153 19.87 10.62 -5.47
C ASN A 153 19.62 9.12 -5.70
N VAL A 154 18.39 8.78 -6.10
CA VAL A 154 17.93 7.40 -6.34
C VAL A 154 17.30 7.24 -7.74
N ILE A 155 17.66 8.11 -8.68
CA ILE A 155 17.14 8.11 -10.05
C ILE A 155 17.32 6.75 -10.71
N GLY A 156 16.21 6.19 -11.21
CA GLY A 156 16.19 4.89 -11.88
C GLY A 156 16.30 3.68 -10.98
N GLN A 157 16.45 3.87 -9.66
CA GLN A 157 16.60 2.80 -8.67
C GLN A 157 15.41 2.69 -7.73
N ALA A 158 14.60 3.74 -7.61
CA ALA A 158 13.54 3.83 -6.63
C ALA A 158 12.16 3.94 -7.25
N GLU A 159 11.20 3.29 -6.61
CA GLU A 159 9.79 3.35 -6.92
C GLU A 159 8.97 3.52 -5.63
N LEU A 160 8.05 4.49 -5.64
CA LEU A 160 7.06 4.66 -4.58
C LEU A 160 5.72 4.13 -5.09
N ARG A 161 5.10 3.26 -4.31
CA ARG A 161 3.77 2.68 -4.59
C ARG A 161 2.80 2.95 -3.46
N GLY A 162 1.54 3.12 -3.81
CA GLY A 162 0.46 3.03 -2.83
C GLY A 162 0.52 1.70 -2.10
N SER A 163 0.04 1.67 -0.87
CA SER A 163 -0.05 0.46 -0.07
C SER A 163 -1.36 0.42 0.72
N PHE A 164 -1.77 -0.78 1.09
CA PHE A 164 -2.99 -1.00 1.84
C PHE A 164 -2.79 -2.08 2.91
N MET A 165 -3.71 -2.13 3.83
CA MET A 165 -3.88 -3.22 4.78
C MET A 165 -5.26 -3.85 4.58
N VAL A 166 -5.36 -5.12 4.94
CA VAL A 166 -6.62 -5.86 4.98
C VAL A 166 -6.95 -6.19 6.42
N ALA A 167 -8.16 -5.94 6.84
CA ALA A 167 -8.68 -6.32 8.16
C ALA A 167 -9.85 -7.28 8.00
N ALA A 168 -10.00 -8.24 8.91
CA ALA A 168 -11.12 -9.17 8.93
C ALA A 168 -11.69 -9.32 10.34
N TYR A 169 -13.02 -9.37 10.42
CA TYR A 169 -13.80 -9.59 11.64
C TYR A 169 -14.84 -10.70 11.40
N GLY A 170 -14.95 -11.63 12.32
CA GLY A 170 -15.95 -12.70 12.25
C GLY A 170 -16.09 -13.44 13.57
N ASP A 171 -17.22 -14.10 13.77
CA ASP A 171 -17.58 -14.78 15.03
C ASP A 171 -17.03 -16.21 15.12
N GLY A 172 -16.38 -16.71 14.06
CA GLY A 172 -15.85 -18.07 13.99
C GLY A 172 -14.34 -18.12 13.85
N THR A 173 -13.80 -19.32 14.09
CA THR A 173 -12.39 -19.61 13.85
C THR A 173 -12.15 -19.84 12.37
N GLY A 174 -11.33 -19.02 11.75
CA GLY A 174 -11.03 -19.11 10.32
C GLY A 174 -9.78 -18.35 9.94
N THR A 175 -9.46 -18.43 8.65
CA THR A 175 -8.33 -17.72 8.05
C THR A 175 -8.81 -16.96 6.82
N LEU A 176 -8.49 -15.68 6.72
CA LEU A 176 -8.66 -14.92 5.50
C LEU A 176 -7.38 -15.06 4.65
N HIS A 177 -7.54 -15.54 3.43
CA HIS A 177 -6.51 -15.54 2.40
C HIS A 177 -6.78 -14.42 1.42
N TYR A 178 -5.75 -13.71 0.99
CA TYR A 178 -5.91 -12.71 -0.04
C TYR A 178 -4.69 -12.63 -0.96
N GLN A 179 -4.93 -12.26 -2.21
CA GLN A 179 -3.91 -12.11 -3.23
C GLN A 179 -4.31 -11.04 -4.23
N GLN A 180 -3.37 -10.18 -4.58
CA GLN A 180 -3.58 -9.25 -5.68
C GLN A 180 -3.72 -10.02 -6.99
N VAL A 181 -4.70 -9.62 -7.80
CA VAL A 181 -4.98 -10.25 -9.08
C VAL A 181 -5.18 -9.20 -10.15
N GLN A 182 -4.75 -9.53 -11.35
CA GLN A 182 -5.03 -8.73 -12.54
C GLN A 182 -6.15 -9.41 -13.31
N SER A 183 -7.21 -8.68 -13.63
CA SER A 183 -8.21 -9.17 -14.58
C SER A 183 -7.54 -9.30 -15.95
N SER A 184 -7.50 -10.49 -16.51
CA SER A 184 -7.18 -10.64 -17.91
C SER A 184 -8.33 -10.05 -18.71
N GLY A 185 -8.23 -8.76 -19.07
CA GLY A 185 -9.13 -8.16 -20.03
C GLY A 185 -9.13 -9.02 -21.27
N GLY A 186 -10.27 -9.60 -21.64
CA GLY A 186 -10.40 -10.15 -22.95
C GLY A 186 -10.17 -9.01 -23.93
N ALA A 187 -9.14 -9.14 -24.75
CA ALA A 187 -9.03 -8.32 -25.94
C ALA A 187 -10.32 -8.58 -26.74
N SER A 188 -11.18 -7.58 -26.82
CA SER A 188 -12.29 -7.52 -27.77
C SER A 188 -11.78 -7.01 -29.08
#